data_5c8291713b6dec124e0ccd672d63a547
#
_entry.id   5c8291713b6dec124e0ccd672d63a547
#
_cell.length_a   1.000
_cell.length_b   1.000
_cell.length_c   1.000
_cell.angle_alpha   90.00
_cell.angle_beta   90.00
_cell.angle_gamma   90.00
#
_symmetry.space_group_name_H-M   'P 1'
#
loop_
_entity.id
_entity.type
_entity.pdbx_description
1 polymer ?
#
loop_
_entity_poly.entity_id
_entity_poly.type
_entity_poly.pdbx_seq_one_letter_code
_entity_poly.pdbx_strand_id
1 'polypeptide(L)'
;MRTLVKGGDIVAFNEKSHEIIRDGVVVFENGMITFVGFSYRDPVDKIIDATRKLVCPGFINTHVHPHANAGDYFRNDPGKKDYFGSNYLTYLTPKKGAKRPPDLEDFRESGKFGLVQAIKNGSTTIVIYGGGAEGEDDFVTMVGELGVRAYLAPSFRNVDFYYEGTGALRYVWDDAAGEKGLQQAVTFIQKHRGSYNGLIQGMLFPRQPDTCSPELLKKTRNAARELGVGIQIHAAMNLIEFHEILMKYGKTPIEFLHDLGFLGPEVILGHCVFLTGHSWTALPRGDDLKLIADSGASVSHCPLEYAKLGIALESFDRYLAKGVNVSLGTDTYPLDMVNEMRIASLANRLIEGDYLSGSYRDVFNAATLGGARAIGRDDLGRLCPGAKADMLIINLCKSEIGAVFDPIKALIEYGSGRDIETVIIDGKTVVDRGEFKGLNEAELLSRVQAEAEKIWEKVSGWDFLGRRAHEISPWAFPLKKAR
;
A
#
# COMPACT_ATOMS: atom_id res chain seq x y z
N MET A 1 2.54 10.56 -30.06
CA MET A 1 2.70 11.98 -29.61
C MET A 1 3.91 12.04 -28.70
N ARG A 2 4.94 12.79 -29.13
CA ARG A 2 6.19 12.97 -28.39
C ARG A 2 6.06 14.14 -27.42
N THR A 3 6.27 13.91 -26.15
CA THR A 3 6.12 14.94 -25.10
C THR A 3 7.46 15.18 -24.43
N LEU A 4 7.81 16.45 -24.23
CA LEU A 4 8.99 16.93 -23.52
C LEU A 4 8.56 17.53 -22.16
N VAL A 5 9.08 17.03 -21.05
CA VAL A 5 9.08 17.69 -19.75
C VAL A 5 10.41 18.39 -19.58
N LYS A 6 10.42 19.69 -19.27
CA LYS A 6 11.69 20.47 -19.23
C LYS A 6 11.77 21.44 -18.07
N GLY A 7 13.01 21.73 -17.66
CA GLY A 7 13.37 22.83 -16.75
C GLY A 7 13.26 22.51 -15.27
N GLY A 8 13.09 21.23 -14.92
CA GLY A 8 13.02 20.77 -13.52
C GLY A 8 14.29 20.08 -13.05
N ASP A 9 14.39 19.87 -11.74
CA ASP A 9 15.34 18.92 -11.16
C ASP A 9 14.83 17.49 -11.43
N ILE A 10 15.50 16.75 -12.31
CA ILE A 10 15.06 15.42 -12.75
C ILE A 10 15.74 14.35 -11.91
N VAL A 11 14.96 13.46 -11.27
CA VAL A 11 15.47 12.24 -10.64
C VAL A 11 15.65 11.18 -11.71
N ALA A 12 16.76 11.22 -12.42
CA ALA A 12 17.13 10.26 -13.46
C ALA A 12 17.64 8.95 -12.82
N PHE A 13 17.76 7.90 -13.65
CA PHE A 13 18.32 6.62 -13.25
C PHE A 13 19.48 6.24 -14.18
N ASN A 14 20.66 5.96 -13.60
CA ASN A 14 21.91 5.69 -14.30
C ASN A 14 22.29 4.20 -14.35
N GLU A 15 21.32 3.29 -14.43
CA GLU A 15 21.46 1.82 -14.39
C GLU A 15 21.76 1.24 -12.99
N LYS A 16 22.24 2.03 -12.05
CA LYS A 16 22.60 1.59 -10.69
C LYS A 16 21.77 2.26 -9.61
N SER A 17 21.58 3.57 -9.73
CA SER A 17 20.93 4.39 -8.71
C SER A 17 20.24 5.60 -9.32
N HIS A 18 19.40 6.25 -8.55
CA HIS A 18 18.92 7.58 -8.88
C HIS A 18 20.06 8.59 -8.83
N GLU A 19 19.98 9.59 -9.72
CA GLU A 19 20.82 10.78 -9.75
C GLU A 19 19.99 12.01 -10.09
N ILE A 20 20.42 13.20 -9.70
CA ILE A 20 19.70 14.44 -9.95
C ILE A 20 20.36 15.21 -11.09
N ILE A 21 19.58 15.47 -12.16
CA ILE A 21 19.96 16.35 -13.27
C ILE A 21 19.23 17.67 -13.09
N ARG A 22 19.96 18.73 -12.76
CA ARG A 22 19.39 20.09 -12.61
C ARG A 22 19.04 20.69 -13.95
N ASP A 23 17.90 21.41 -14.01
CA ASP A 23 17.37 22.00 -15.24
C ASP A 23 17.30 21.00 -16.40
N GLY A 24 17.04 19.74 -16.06
CA GLY A 24 17.05 18.64 -17.00
C GLY A 24 15.78 18.51 -17.83
N VAL A 25 15.76 17.47 -18.64
CA VAL A 25 14.62 17.15 -19.53
C VAL A 25 14.35 15.65 -19.54
N VAL A 26 13.07 15.31 -19.69
CA VAL A 26 12.58 13.95 -19.96
C VAL A 26 11.73 13.98 -21.22
N VAL A 27 11.99 13.07 -22.17
CA VAL A 27 11.15 12.90 -23.35
C VAL A 27 10.50 11.53 -23.32
N PHE A 28 9.22 11.48 -23.62
CA PHE A 28 8.49 10.23 -23.74
C PHE A 28 7.55 10.22 -24.95
N GLU A 29 7.31 9.03 -25.47
CA GLU A 29 6.44 8.78 -26.59
C GLU A 29 5.79 7.40 -26.44
N ASN A 30 4.47 7.30 -26.73
CA ASN A 30 3.72 6.05 -26.65
C ASN A 30 3.83 5.33 -25.27
N GLY A 31 3.83 6.10 -24.18
CA GLY A 31 3.91 5.57 -22.82
C GLY A 31 5.31 5.14 -22.36
N MET A 32 6.35 5.37 -23.18
CA MET A 32 7.74 4.99 -22.89
C MET A 32 8.64 6.21 -22.86
N ILE A 33 9.57 6.26 -21.90
CA ILE A 33 10.63 7.27 -21.86
C ILE A 33 11.64 6.95 -22.96
N THR A 34 11.94 7.94 -23.79
CA THR A 34 12.89 7.80 -24.91
C THR A 34 14.19 8.54 -24.66
N PHE A 35 14.17 9.57 -23.79
CA PHE A 35 15.36 10.36 -23.45
C PHE A 35 15.27 10.95 -22.06
N VAL A 36 16.39 10.99 -21.35
CA VAL A 36 16.61 11.76 -20.12
C VAL A 36 17.97 12.42 -20.19
N GLY A 37 18.08 13.71 -19.89
CA GLY A 37 19.37 14.42 -19.95
C GLY A 37 19.23 15.93 -19.73
N PHE A 38 20.25 16.68 -20.15
CA PHE A 38 20.33 18.14 -19.93
C PHE A 38 19.56 18.96 -20.98
N SER A 39 19.46 18.47 -22.22
CA SER A 39 18.77 19.20 -23.30
C SER A 39 18.31 18.25 -24.39
N TYR A 40 17.24 18.61 -25.06
CA TYR A 40 16.69 17.88 -26.22
C TYR A 40 16.39 18.86 -27.34
N ARG A 41 16.78 18.51 -28.60
CA ARG A 41 16.70 19.43 -29.76
C ARG A 41 15.75 18.97 -30.86
N ASP A 42 15.37 17.67 -30.85
CA ASP A 42 14.47 17.18 -31.88
C ASP A 42 13.04 17.70 -31.69
N PRO A 43 12.23 17.74 -32.75
CA PRO A 43 10.84 18.20 -32.67
C PRO A 43 10.01 17.39 -31.67
N VAL A 44 9.14 18.08 -30.96
CA VAL A 44 8.18 17.50 -30.02
C VAL A 44 6.78 18.05 -30.27
N ASP A 45 5.76 17.24 -30.00
CA ASP A 45 4.36 17.64 -30.19
C ASP A 45 3.82 18.44 -28.99
N LYS A 46 4.37 18.18 -27.79
CA LYS A 46 3.91 18.80 -26.55
C LYS A 46 5.08 19.12 -25.63
N ILE A 47 5.00 20.25 -24.94
CA ILE A 47 5.94 20.64 -23.88
C ILE A 47 5.18 20.79 -22.58
N ILE A 48 5.72 20.19 -21.51
CA ILE A 48 5.28 20.38 -20.12
C ILE A 48 6.40 21.15 -19.42
N ASP A 49 6.08 22.33 -18.93
CA ASP A 49 7.02 23.17 -18.19
C ASP A 49 7.11 22.72 -16.71
N ALA A 50 8.29 22.24 -16.33
CA ALA A 50 8.61 21.84 -14.97
C ALA A 50 9.66 22.78 -14.33
N THR A 51 9.83 24.00 -14.88
CA THR A 51 10.80 24.97 -14.36
C THR A 51 10.65 25.16 -12.85
N ARG A 52 11.77 25.00 -12.12
CA ARG A 52 11.85 25.08 -10.66
C ARG A 52 11.02 24.02 -9.92
N LYS A 53 10.63 22.93 -10.55
CA LYS A 53 9.91 21.81 -9.95
C LYS A 53 10.79 20.56 -9.89
N LEU A 54 10.40 19.62 -9.04
CA LEU A 54 10.98 18.29 -9.02
C LEU A 54 10.21 17.39 -10.00
N VAL A 55 10.94 16.68 -10.86
CA VAL A 55 10.41 15.60 -11.71
C VAL A 55 11.02 14.29 -11.24
N CYS A 56 10.19 13.38 -10.76
CA CYS A 56 10.66 12.09 -10.26
C CYS A 56 9.80 10.93 -10.78
N PRO A 57 10.28 9.67 -10.65
CA PRO A 57 9.46 8.50 -10.95
C PRO A 57 8.18 8.51 -10.13
N GLY A 58 7.11 7.98 -10.70
CA GLY A 58 5.88 7.70 -9.94
C GLY A 58 6.15 6.70 -8.80
N PHE A 59 5.51 6.92 -7.67
CA PHE A 59 5.63 6.03 -6.51
C PHE A 59 4.87 4.74 -6.76
N ILE A 60 5.42 3.64 -6.23
CA ILE A 60 4.83 2.31 -6.28
C ILE A 60 4.35 1.96 -4.88
N ASN A 61 3.04 2.04 -4.69
CA ASN A 61 2.37 1.74 -3.44
C ASN A 61 2.07 0.24 -3.39
N THR A 62 2.89 -0.50 -2.66
CA THR A 62 2.87 -1.96 -2.70
C THR A 62 1.85 -2.62 -1.78
N HIS A 63 1.03 -1.85 -1.05
CA HIS A 63 -0.02 -2.41 -0.19
C HIS A 63 -1.11 -1.37 0.08
N VAL A 64 -2.33 -1.60 -0.40
CA VAL A 64 -3.44 -0.64 -0.26
C VAL A 64 -4.76 -1.34 -0.03
N HIS A 65 -5.53 -0.82 0.94
CA HIS A 65 -6.95 -1.10 1.17
C HIS A 65 -7.76 0.19 0.89
N PRO A 66 -8.14 0.49 -0.36
CA PRO A 66 -8.63 1.81 -0.73
C PRO A 66 -9.97 2.19 -0.09
N HIS A 67 -10.77 1.21 0.35
CA HIS A 67 -12.10 1.42 0.95
C HIS A 67 -12.09 1.53 2.48
N ALA A 68 -10.92 1.57 3.10
CA ALA A 68 -10.85 1.56 4.56
C ALA A 68 -11.24 2.89 5.23
N ASN A 69 -11.37 4.00 4.48
CA ASN A 69 -11.55 5.35 5.01
C ASN A 69 -12.62 5.47 6.11
N ALA A 70 -13.83 4.94 5.89
CA ALA A 70 -14.90 4.99 6.89
C ALA A 70 -14.61 4.12 8.13
N GLY A 71 -13.90 3.00 7.95
CA GLY A 71 -13.49 2.09 9.03
C GLY A 71 -12.31 2.64 9.82
N ASP A 72 -11.36 3.28 9.16
CA ASP A 72 -10.17 3.87 9.79
C ASP A 72 -10.49 4.92 10.83
N TYR A 73 -11.60 5.62 10.68
CA TYR A 73 -12.08 6.58 11.66
C TYR A 73 -12.18 5.99 13.08
N PHE A 74 -12.55 4.71 13.20
CA PHE A 74 -12.66 4.02 14.51
C PHE A 74 -11.32 3.62 15.11
N ARG A 75 -10.24 3.68 14.33
CA ARG A 75 -8.88 3.32 14.74
C ARG A 75 -8.07 4.54 15.17
N ASN A 76 -8.43 5.70 14.66
CA ASN A 76 -7.72 6.94 14.94
C ASN A 76 -8.21 7.49 16.27
N ASP A 77 -7.35 7.45 17.30
CA ASP A 77 -7.65 7.94 18.65
C ASP A 77 -8.98 7.39 19.21
N PRO A 78 -9.13 6.07 19.38
CA PRO A 78 -10.42 5.46 19.75
C PRO A 78 -10.89 5.81 21.19
N GLY A 79 -10.05 6.42 21.99
CA GLY A 79 -10.39 6.87 23.34
C GLY A 79 -10.59 5.77 24.38
N LYS A 80 -10.60 4.50 24.00
CA LYS A 80 -10.81 3.34 24.88
C LYS A 80 -9.83 2.20 24.60
N LYS A 81 -9.21 1.68 25.65
CA LYS A 81 -8.25 0.57 25.56
C LYS A 81 -8.87 -0.77 25.16
N ASP A 82 -10.13 -1.01 25.49
CA ASP A 82 -10.85 -2.24 25.14
C ASP A 82 -11.07 -2.37 23.63
N TYR A 83 -11.16 -1.26 22.90
CA TYR A 83 -11.20 -1.29 21.45
C TYR A 83 -9.85 -1.68 20.85
N PHE A 84 -8.75 -1.21 21.42
CA PHE A 84 -7.40 -1.52 20.97
C PHE A 84 -7.11 -3.02 20.98
N GLY A 85 -7.60 -3.76 21.98
CA GLY A 85 -7.45 -5.22 22.05
C GLY A 85 -8.08 -5.95 20.85
N SER A 86 -9.22 -5.48 20.32
CA SER A 86 -9.83 -6.07 19.13
C SER A 86 -9.14 -5.69 17.82
N ASN A 87 -8.37 -4.63 17.83
CA ASN A 87 -7.75 -4.03 16.65
C ASN A 87 -6.55 -4.84 16.10
N TYR A 88 -6.01 -5.78 16.86
CA TYR A 88 -4.93 -6.65 16.41
C TYR A 88 -5.30 -7.57 15.25
N LEU A 89 -6.58 -7.78 14.97
CA LEU A 89 -7.04 -8.72 13.96
C LEU A 89 -7.86 -8.08 12.85
N THR A 90 -8.79 -7.22 13.23
CA THR A 90 -9.63 -6.47 12.30
C THR A 90 -10.08 -5.19 12.96
N TYR A 91 -10.52 -4.23 12.18
CA TYR A 91 -11.07 -2.97 12.68
C TYR A 91 -12.25 -3.17 13.63
N LEU A 92 -13.07 -4.16 13.36
CA LEU A 92 -14.29 -4.43 14.07
C LEU A 92 -14.52 -5.94 14.03
N THR A 93 -14.33 -6.58 15.16
CA THR A 93 -14.50 -8.02 15.24
C THR A 93 -15.99 -8.34 15.33
N PRO A 94 -16.52 -9.15 14.39
CA PRO A 94 -17.94 -9.42 14.34
C PRO A 94 -18.41 -10.27 15.53
N LYS A 95 -19.68 -10.11 15.92
CA LYS A 95 -20.38 -11.04 16.79
C LYS A 95 -20.43 -12.41 16.12
N LYS A 96 -20.49 -13.48 16.93
CA LYS A 96 -20.80 -14.82 16.42
C LYS A 96 -22.11 -14.79 15.59
N GLY A 97 -22.02 -15.24 14.33
CA GLY A 97 -23.15 -15.28 13.40
C GLY A 97 -23.57 -13.92 12.82
N ALA A 98 -22.90 -12.83 13.14
CA ALA A 98 -23.11 -11.58 12.44
C ALA A 98 -22.58 -11.73 11.00
N LYS A 99 -23.37 -11.32 10.02
CA LYS A 99 -22.85 -11.11 8.67
C LYS A 99 -21.76 -10.03 8.76
N ARG A 100 -20.64 -10.25 8.08
CA ARG A 100 -19.57 -9.25 8.03
C ARG A 100 -20.10 -7.90 7.59
N PRO A 101 -19.36 -6.82 7.97
CA PRO A 101 -19.73 -5.49 7.53
C PRO A 101 -19.84 -5.45 6.02
N PRO A 102 -20.59 -4.47 5.58
CA PRO A 102 -21.38 -4.40 4.38
C PRO A 102 -20.67 -4.91 3.14
N ASP A 103 -21.47 -5.45 2.22
CA ASP A 103 -21.04 -5.84 0.88
C ASP A 103 -20.23 -4.70 0.24
N LEU A 104 -19.31 -5.04 -0.67
CA LEU A 104 -18.44 -4.07 -1.36
C LEU A 104 -19.21 -2.93 -2.03
N GLU A 105 -20.49 -3.10 -2.35
CA GLU A 105 -21.37 -2.05 -2.83
C GLU A 105 -21.47 -0.87 -1.83
N ASP A 106 -21.44 -1.18 -0.53
CA ASP A 106 -21.46 -0.16 0.53
C ASP A 106 -20.15 0.62 0.67
N PHE A 107 -19.05 0.22 -0.04
CA PHE A 107 -17.73 0.85 -0.01
C PHE A 107 -17.25 1.35 -1.37
N ARG A 108 -18.12 1.42 -2.36
CA ARG A 108 -17.75 1.78 -3.74
C ARG A 108 -17.19 3.20 -3.83
N GLU A 109 -17.86 4.15 -3.23
CA GLU A 109 -17.45 5.55 -3.27
C GLU A 109 -16.20 5.76 -2.42
N SER A 110 -16.10 5.13 -1.26
CA SER A 110 -14.88 5.14 -0.44
C SER A 110 -13.70 4.53 -1.18
N GLY A 111 -13.91 3.42 -1.91
CA GLY A 111 -12.88 2.78 -2.72
C GLY A 111 -12.38 3.69 -3.85
N LYS A 112 -13.30 4.32 -4.58
CA LYS A 112 -12.96 5.29 -5.63
C LYS A 112 -12.21 6.49 -5.08
N PHE A 113 -12.70 7.04 -3.97
CA PHE A 113 -12.06 8.16 -3.28
C PHE A 113 -10.63 7.80 -2.84
N GLY A 114 -10.45 6.63 -2.21
CA GLY A 114 -9.12 6.17 -1.79
C GLY A 114 -8.15 6.08 -2.97
N LEU A 115 -8.55 5.47 -4.09
CA LEU A 115 -7.71 5.39 -5.28
C LEU A 115 -7.38 6.76 -5.86
N VAL A 116 -8.35 7.67 -5.94
CA VAL A 116 -8.12 9.06 -6.38
C VAL A 116 -7.10 9.75 -5.48
N GLN A 117 -7.23 9.61 -4.15
CA GLN A 117 -6.26 10.16 -3.20
C GLN A 117 -4.88 9.54 -3.38
N ALA A 118 -4.77 8.21 -3.51
CA ALA A 118 -3.49 7.54 -3.74
C ALA A 118 -2.79 8.08 -5.01
N ILE A 119 -3.53 8.22 -6.12
CA ILE A 119 -3.00 8.75 -7.38
C ILE A 119 -2.55 10.21 -7.22
N LYS A 120 -3.38 11.06 -6.63
CA LYS A 120 -3.05 12.48 -6.37
C LYS A 120 -1.85 12.64 -5.47
N ASN A 121 -1.63 11.71 -4.54
CA ASN A 121 -0.49 11.65 -3.65
C ASN A 121 0.70 10.83 -4.21
N GLY A 122 0.74 10.65 -5.52
CA GLY A 122 1.91 10.19 -6.26
C GLY A 122 1.98 8.70 -6.58
N SER A 123 0.99 7.89 -6.20
CA SER A 123 0.98 6.48 -6.56
C SER A 123 0.59 6.29 -8.03
N THR A 124 1.55 5.94 -8.88
CA THR A 124 1.30 5.60 -10.30
C THR A 124 1.06 4.10 -10.50
N THR A 125 1.56 3.29 -9.57
CA THR A 125 1.32 1.85 -9.49
C THR A 125 0.87 1.48 -8.09
N ILE A 126 -0.20 0.67 -8.00
CA ILE A 126 -0.83 0.31 -6.73
C ILE A 126 -1.05 -1.20 -6.67
N VAL A 127 -0.65 -1.85 -5.58
CA VAL A 127 -1.06 -3.21 -5.25
C VAL A 127 -2.28 -3.13 -4.36
N ILE A 128 -3.45 -3.45 -4.91
CA ILE A 128 -4.75 -3.35 -4.23
C ILE A 128 -5.07 -4.70 -3.61
N TYR A 129 -4.92 -4.80 -2.30
CA TYR A 129 -5.13 -6.04 -1.57
C TYR A 129 -6.62 -6.40 -1.47
N GLY A 130 -7.00 -7.55 -2.05
CA GLY A 130 -8.36 -8.06 -1.95
C GLY A 130 -9.40 -7.28 -2.75
N GLY A 131 -8.99 -6.51 -3.74
CA GLY A 131 -9.89 -5.83 -4.65
C GLY A 131 -10.54 -6.84 -5.62
N GLY A 132 -11.89 -6.87 -5.71
CA GLY A 132 -12.61 -7.65 -6.69
C GLY A 132 -13.41 -8.85 -6.14
N ALA A 133 -13.93 -8.79 -4.91
CA ALA A 133 -14.97 -9.72 -4.46
C ALA A 133 -16.32 -9.48 -5.21
N GLU A 134 -17.48 -9.71 -4.72
CA GLU A 134 -18.75 -9.49 -5.45
C GLU A 134 -18.82 -8.09 -6.11
N GLY A 135 -19.09 -8.00 -7.43
CA GLY A 135 -18.99 -6.77 -8.24
C GLY A 135 -17.67 -6.55 -8.97
N GLU A 136 -16.90 -7.60 -9.20
CA GLU A 136 -15.53 -7.62 -9.74
C GLU A 136 -15.33 -6.78 -11.01
N ASP A 137 -16.24 -6.91 -11.98
CA ASP A 137 -16.11 -6.20 -13.27
C ASP A 137 -16.23 -4.68 -13.11
N ASP A 138 -17.15 -4.24 -12.26
CA ASP A 138 -17.36 -2.81 -11.98
C ASP A 138 -16.16 -2.20 -11.26
N PHE A 139 -15.55 -2.93 -10.33
CA PHE A 139 -14.36 -2.47 -9.64
C PHE A 139 -13.15 -2.38 -10.59
N VAL A 140 -12.93 -3.39 -11.44
CA VAL A 140 -11.88 -3.34 -12.47
C VAL A 140 -12.12 -2.20 -13.45
N THR A 141 -13.37 -1.99 -13.86
CA THR A 141 -13.75 -0.86 -14.74
C THR A 141 -13.40 0.47 -14.08
N MET A 142 -13.78 0.65 -12.83
CA MET A 142 -13.45 1.86 -12.07
C MET A 142 -11.93 2.09 -11.97
N VAL A 143 -11.14 1.08 -11.63
CA VAL A 143 -9.68 1.17 -11.53
C VAL A 143 -9.07 1.52 -12.89
N GLY A 144 -9.54 0.85 -13.95
CA GLY A 144 -9.06 1.09 -15.32
C GLY A 144 -9.39 2.48 -15.86
N GLU A 145 -10.59 3.00 -15.56
CA GLU A 145 -11.02 4.37 -15.94
C GLU A 145 -10.23 5.45 -15.19
N LEU A 146 -9.80 5.19 -13.95
CA LEU A 146 -8.89 6.07 -13.22
C LEU A 146 -7.48 6.12 -13.86
N GLY A 147 -7.17 5.17 -14.73
CA GLY A 147 -5.92 5.16 -15.48
C GLY A 147 -4.69 4.83 -14.65
N VAL A 148 -4.85 4.20 -13.49
CA VAL A 148 -3.75 3.78 -12.63
C VAL A 148 -3.28 2.38 -12.99
N ARG A 149 -1.98 2.13 -12.85
CA ARG A 149 -1.44 0.78 -12.94
C ARG A 149 -1.73 0.02 -11.67
N ALA A 150 -2.44 -1.11 -11.75
CA ALA A 150 -2.91 -1.83 -10.57
C ALA A 150 -2.64 -3.33 -10.66
N TYR A 151 -2.25 -3.91 -9.53
CA TYR A 151 -2.18 -5.35 -9.29
C TYR A 151 -3.31 -5.70 -8.32
N LEU A 152 -4.23 -6.56 -8.73
CA LEU A 152 -5.42 -6.88 -7.95
C LEU A 152 -5.95 -8.28 -8.24
N ALA A 153 -6.64 -8.87 -7.27
CA ALA A 153 -7.55 -10.01 -7.32
C ALA A 153 -8.29 -10.13 -5.98
N PRO A 154 -9.38 -10.93 -5.90
CA PRO A 154 -10.02 -11.27 -4.63
C PRO A 154 -9.04 -11.91 -3.66
N SER A 155 -9.09 -11.53 -2.38
CA SER A 155 -8.35 -12.23 -1.32
C SER A 155 -9.13 -13.46 -0.85
N PHE A 156 -8.38 -14.47 -0.34
CA PHE A 156 -8.98 -15.73 0.08
C PHE A 156 -8.31 -16.27 1.35
N ARG A 157 -9.03 -17.15 2.06
CA ARG A 157 -8.60 -17.80 3.30
C ARG A 157 -9.49 -19.00 3.63
N ASN A 158 -9.02 -19.89 4.53
CA ASN A 158 -9.81 -20.99 5.07
C ASN A 158 -10.57 -20.66 6.36
N VAL A 159 -10.33 -19.50 6.96
CA VAL A 159 -10.76 -19.22 8.33
C VAL A 159 -11.59 -17.96 8.42
N ASP A 160 -12.72 -18.09 9.08
CA ASP A 160 -13.41 -16.99 9.74
C ASP A 160 -13.13 -17.00 11.24
N PHE A 161 -13.22 -15.83 11.87
CA PHE A 161 -13.04 -15.70 13.31
C PHE A 161 -14.06 -14.75 13.92
N TYR A 162 -14.35 -14.98 15.20
CA TYR A 162 -15.24 -14.13 16.00
C TYR A 162 -14.76 -14.10 17.45
N TYR A 163 -15.20 -13.12 18.20
CA TYR A 163 -15.02 -13.10 19.65
C TYR A 163 -16.18 -13.80 20.37
N GLU A 164 -15.84 -14.59 21.37
CA GLU A 164 -16.78 -15.28 22.23
C GLU A 164 -16.67 -14.74 23.65
N GLY A 165 -17.82 -14.36 24.23
CA GLY A 165 -17.91 -13.93 25.63
C GLY A 165 -17.03 -12.72 25.95
N THR A 166 -16.06 -12.91 26.84
CA THR A 166 -15.15 -11.88 27.36
C THR A 166 -13.95 -11.56 26.47
N GLY A 167 -13.97 -11.97 25.20
CA GLY A 167 -12.92 -11.64 24.25
C GLY A 167 -12.02 -12.80 23.84
N ALA A 168 -12.45 -14.05 24.04
CA ALA A 168 -11.74 -15.20 23.49
C ALA A 168 -11.93 -15.28 21.98
N LEU A 169 -10.82 -15.24 21.23
CA LEU A 169 -10.85 -15.41 19.77
C LEU A 169 -11.13 -16.87 19.40
N ARG A 170 -12.03 -17.08 18.45
CA ARG A 170 -12.40 -18.39 17.91
C ARG A 170 -12.19 -18.41 16.40
N TYR A 171 -11.47 -19.39 15.91
CA TYR A 171 -11.28 -19.69 14.51
C TYR A 171 -12.29 -20.73 14.04
N VAL A 172 -12.93 -20.47 12.91
CA VAL A 172 -13.86 -21.40 12.24
C VAL A 172 -13.26 -21.76 10.89
N TRP A 173 -12.74 -22.97 10.77
CA TRP A 173 -12.08 -23.46 9.57
C TRP A 173 -13.10 -23.97 8.54
N ASP A 174 -12.90 -23.58 7.29
CA ASP A 174 -13.65 -24.04 6.12
C ASP A 174 -12.69 -24.16 4.92
N ASP A 175 -12.19 -25.37 4.71
CA ASP A 175 -11.23 -25.63 3.62
C ASP A 175 -11.86 -25.46 2.25
N ALA A 176 -13.16 -25.78 2.09
CA ALA A 176 -13.86 -25.59 0.84
C ALA A 176 -13.99 -24.11 0.46
N ALA A 177 -14.20 -23.22 1.44
CA ALA A 177 -14.24 -21.78 1.21
C ALA A 177 -12.87 -21.25 0.75
N GLY A 178 -11.78 -21.74 1.35
CA GLY A 178 -10.43 -21.38 0.94
C GLY A 178 -10.10 -21.78 -0.49
N GLU A 179 -10.43 -23.02 -0.87
CA GLU A 179 -10.22 -23.52 -2.23
C GLU A 179 -11.06 -22.77 -3.27
N LYS A 180 -12.33 -22.53 -2.95
CA LYS A 180 -13.23 -21.73 -3.79
C LYS A 180 -12.68 -20.31 -4.00
N GLY A 181 -12.19 -19.68 -2.93
CA GLY A 181 -11.61 -18.33 -3.00
C GLY A 181 -10.35 -18.28 -3.87
N LEU A 182 -9.45 -19.27 -3.77
CA LEU A 182 -8.29 -19.37 -4.66
C LEU A 182 -8.73 -19.54 -6.11
N GLN A 183 -9.71 -20.41 -6.39
CA GLN A 183 -10.22 -20.61 -7.75
C GLN A 183 -10.86 -19.34 -8.33
N GLN A 184 -11.59 -18.58 -7.52
CA GLN A 184 -12.14 -17.28 -7.91
C GLN A 184 -11.03 -16.29 -8.27
N ALA A 185 -9.98 -16.20 -7.45
CA ALA A 185 -8.84 -15.33 -7.72
C ALA A 185 -8.10 -15.73 -9.03
N VAL A 186 -7.92 -17.03 -9.28
CA VAL A 186 -7.34 -17.54 -10.53
C VAL A 186 -8.19 -17.15 -11.74
N THR A 187 -9.49 -17.37 -11.66
CA THR A 187 -10.44 -17.04 -12.75
C THR A 187 -10.45 -15.52 -13.02
N PHE A 188 -10.46 -14.72 -11.95
CA PHE A 188 -10.36 -13.27 -12.03
C PHE A 188 -9.09 -12.82 -12.78
N ILE A 189 -7.93 -13.34 -12.38
CA ILE A 189 -6.65 -12.99 -13.02
C ILE A 189 -6.65 -13.36 -14.50
N GLN A 190 -7.14 -14.56 -14.84
CA GLN A 190 -7.24 -15.01 -16.24
C GLN A 190 -8.14 -14.12 -17.08
N LYS A 191 -9.21 -13.58 -16.50
CA LYS A 191 -10.17 -12.70 -17.17
C LYS A 191 -9.64 -11.29 -17.38
N HIS A 192 -8.98 -10.70 -16.39
CA HIS A 192 -8.73 -9.26 -16.34
C HIS A 192 -7.27 -8.85 -16.57
N ARG A 193 -6.31 -9.78 -16.41
CA ARG A 193 -4.89 -9.47 -16.62
C ARG A 193 -4.63 -8.94 -18.03
N GLY A 194 -3.94 -7.79 -18.11
CA GLY A 194 -3.60 -7.13 -19.37
C GLY A 194 -4.68 -6.18 -19.91
N SER A 195 -5.85 -6.09 -19.27
CA SER A 195 -6.87 -5.12 -19.67
C SER A 195 -6.39 -3.67 -19.47
N TYR A 196 -7.11 -2.71 -20.06
CA TYR A 196 -6.76 -1.29 -20.05
C TYR A 196 -5.33 -1.01 -20.53
N ASN A 197 -4.95 -1.60 -21.67
CA ASN A 197 -3.60 -1.52 -22.26
C ASN A 197 -2.48 -1.99 -21.31
N GLY A 198 -2.75 -3.02 -20.52
CA GLY A 198 -1.79 -3.61 -19.59
C GLY A 198 -1.67 -2.86 -18.25
N LEU A 199 -2.52 -1.90 -17.95
CA LEU A 199 -2.55 -1.25 -16.65
C LEU A 199 -3.05 -2.19 -15.56
N ILE A 200 -4.00 -3.07 -15.87
CA ILE A 200 -4.51 -4.07 -14.91
C ILE A 200 -3.68 -5.33 -14.95
N GLN A 201 -3.16 -5.73 -13.80
CA GLN A 201 -2.37 -6.94 -13.59
C GLN A 201 -2.96 -7.77 -12.46
N GLY A 202 -2.66 -9.08 -12.46
CA GLY A 202 -3.08 -9.99 -11.41
C GLY A 202 -2.00 -10.23 -10.37
N MET A 203 -2.42 -10.46 -9.13
CA MET A 203 -1.59 -10.95 -8.02
C MET A 203 -2.46 -11.79 -7.09
N LEU A 204 -1.95 -12.87 -6.50
CA LEU A 204 -2.71 -13.69 -5.57
C LEU A 204 -2.58 -13.16 -4.14
N PHE A 205 -3.70 -13.14 -3.40
CA PHE A 205 -3.79 -12.56 -2.07
C PHE A 205 -4.33 -13.57 -1.04
N PRO A 206 -3.58 -14.64 -0.66
CA PRO A 206 -3.89 -15.40 0.56
C PRO A 206 -3.79 -14.44 1.75
N ARG A 207 -4.76 -14.50 2.69
CA ARG A 207 -4.90 -13.41 3.66
C ARG A 207 -3.72 -13.28 4.61
N GLN A 208 -3.43 -14.31 5.41
CA GLN A 208 -2.32 -14.33 6.37
C GLN A 208 -2.06 -15.77 6.84
N PRO A 209 -0.87 -16.06 7.44
CA PRO A 209 -0.47 -17.42 7.81
C PRO A 209 -1.41 -18.16 8.76
N ASP A 210 -1.99 -17.47 9.75
CA ASP A 210 -2.91 -18.07 10.73
C ASP A 210 -4.32 -18.30 10.19
N THR A 211 -4.67 -17.72 9.04
CA THR A 211 -5.98 -17.85 8.40
C THR A 211 -5.97 -18.68 7.12
N CYS A 212 -4.81 -19.16 6.70
CA CYS A 212 -4.64 -20.01 5.53
C CYS A 212 -4.02 -21.35 5.94
N SER A 213 -4.62 -22.47 5.54
CA SER A 213 -4.03 -23.79 5.80
C SER A 213 -2.71 -23.97 5.03
N PRO A 214 -1.79 -24.84 5.51
CA PRO A 214 -0.59 -25.21 4.78
C PRO A 214 -0.88 -25.67 3.34
N GLU A 215 -1.96 -26.40 3.16
CA GLU A 215 -2.42 -26.93 1.87
C GLU A 215 -2.86 -25.81 0.94
N LEU A 216 -3.63 -24.82 1.43
CA LEU A 216 -4.04 -23.65 0.66
C LEU A 216 -2.83 -22.82 0.24
N LEU A 217 -1.88 -22.59 1.15
CA LEU A 217 -0.65 -21.84 0.85
C LEU A 217 0.19 -22.54 -0.24
N LYS A 218 0.36 -23.88 -0.17
CA LYS A 218 1.05 -24.65 -1.21
C LYS A 218 0.32 -24.58 -2.56
N LYS A 219 -1.02 -24.70 -2.56
CA LYS A 219 -1.84 -24.55 -3.78
C LYS A 219 -1.71 -23.14 -4.35
N THR A 220 -1.72 -22.12 -3.52
CA THR A 220 -1.49 -20.72 -3.93
C THR A 220 -0.14 -20.54 -4.61
N ARG A 221 0.92 -21.11 -4.04
CA ARG A 221 2.27 -21.06 -4.62
C ARG A 221 2.33 -21.70 -6.01
N ASN A 222 1.69 -22.85 -6.18
CA ASN A 222 1.61 -23.53 -7.46
C ASN A 222 0.81 -22.72 -8.49
N ALA A 223 -0.36 -22.22 -8.11
CA ALA A 223 -1.19 -21.38 -8.99
C ALA A 223 -0.45 -20.10 -9.43
N ALA A 224 0.29 -19.45 -8.53
CA ALA A 224 1.11 -18.28 -8.88
C ALA A 224 2.17 -18.60 -9.93
N ARG A 225 2.86 -19.74 -9.80
CA ARG A 225 3.86 -20.20 -10.79
C ARG A 225 3.23 -20.52 -12.14
N GLU A 226 2.09 -21.22 -12.15
CA GLU A 226 1.35 -21.57 -13.38
C GLU A 226 0.84 -20.32 -14.12
N LEU A 227 0.35 -19.32 -13.38
CA LEU A 227 -0.12 -18.05 -13.94
C LEU A 227 1.02 -17.08 -14.28
N GLY A 228 2.23 -17.28 -13.74
CA GLY A 228 3.33 -16.33 -13.83
C GLY A 228 2.98 -14.98 -13.17
N VAL A 229 2.42 -14.99 -11.96
CA VAL A 229 2.05 -13.80 -11.17
C VAL A 229 2.69 -13.82 -9.78
N GLY A 230 2.77 -12.64 -9.16
CA GLY A 230 3.22 -12.51 -7.77
C GLY A 230 2.17 -12.93 -6.76
N ILE A 231 2.62 -13.00 -5.52
CA ILE A 231 1.78 -13.26 -4.34
C ILE A 231 2.03 -12.13 -3.34
N GLN A 232 0.96 -11.63 -2.72
CA GLN A 232 1.11 -10.82 -1.51
C GLN A 232 0.31 -11.45 -0.37
N ILE A 233 0.93 -11.53 0.80
CA ILE A 233 0.34 -12.06 2.02
C ILE A 233 0.67 -11.12 3.19
N HIS A 234 -0.30 -10.82 4.07
CA HIS A 234 0.04 -10.23 5.35
C HIS A 234 0.85 -11.25 6.16
N ALA A 235 1.96 -10.87 6.71
CA ALA A 235 2.80 -11.79 7.49
C ALA A 235 3.45 -11.07 8.66
N ALA A 236 3.49 -11.71 9.81
CA ALA A 236 4.03 -11.16 11.05
C ALA A 236 3.48 -9.74 11.34
N MET A 237 2.19 -9.55 11.02
CA MET A 237 1.55 -8.25 11.08
C MET A 237 1.05 -7.91 12.49
N ASN A 238 0.77 -8.90 13.32
CA ASN A 238 0.30 -8.71 14.69
C ASN A 238 0.71 -9.86 15.62
N LEU A 239 0.66 -9.61 16.93
CA LEU A 239 1.07 -10.58 17.95
C LEU A 239 0.16 -11.80 18.01
N ILE A 240 -1.11 -11.70 17.64
CA ILE A 240 -2.03 -12.84 17.67
C ILE A 240 -1.63 -13.84 16.59
N GLU A 241 -1.42 -13.39 15.35
CA GLU A 241 -0.89 -14.22 14.27
C GLU A 241 0.43 -14.90 14.71
N PHE A 242 1.35 -14.09 15.27
CA PHE A 242 2.64 -14.58 15.72
C PHE A 242 2.50 -15.73 16.75
N HIS A 243 1.67 -15.52 17.77
CA HIS A 243 1.45 -16.50 18.82
C HIS A 243 0.67 -17.72 18.35
N GLU A 244 -0.37 -17.54 17.51
CA GLU A 244 -1.14 -18.66 16.95
C GLU A 244 -0.26 -19.59 16.13
N ILE A 245 0.60 -19.06 15.27
CA ILE A 245 1.54 -19.85 14.48
C ILE A 245 2.60 -20.51 15.39
N LEU A 246 3.12 -19.77 16.36
CA LEU A 246 4.11 -20.30 17.31
C LEU A 246 3.53 -21.44 18.15
N MET A 247 2.32 -21.30 18.68
CA MET A 247 1.67 -22.31 19.48
C MET A 247 1.28 -23.55 18.66
N LYS A 248 0.82 -23.35 17.42
CA LYS A 248 0.33 -24.45 16.58
C LYS A 248 1.46 -25.24 15.90
N TYR A 249 2.52 -24.56 15.49
CA TYR A 249 3.59 -25.14 14.67
C TYR A 249 4.98 -25.08 15.30
N GLY A 250 5.16 -24.40 16.45
CA GLY A 250 6.46 -24.20 17.08
C GLY A 250 7.41 -23.29 16.30
N LYS A 251 6.88 -22.45 15.40
CA LYS A 251 7.61 -21.63 14.43
C LYS A 251 7.11 -20.20 14.44
N THR A 252 7.95 -19.25 14.00
CA THR A 252 7.47 -17.92 13.67
C THR A 252 6.63 -17.95 12.38
N PRO A 253 5.83 -16.93 12.07
CA PRO A 253 5.15 -16.84 10.78
C PRO A 253 6.10 -16.96 9.57
N ILE A 254 7.31 -16.41 9.67
CA ILE A 254 8.30 -16.45 8.59
C ILE A 254 8.94 -17.85 8.47
N GLU A 255 9.33 -18.47 9.58
CA GLU A 255 9.82 -19.87 9.60
C GLU A 255 8.76 -20.82 9.03
N PHE A 256 7.50 -20.63 9.38
CA PHE A 256 6.38 -21.41 8.87
C PHE A 256 6.24 -21.27 7.35
N LEU A 257 6.22 -20.06 6.83
CA LEU A 257 6.14 -19.81 5.38
C LEU A 257 7.38 -20.34 4.64
N HIS A 258 8.57 -20.20 5.23
CA HIS A 258 9.82 -20.73 4.68
C HIS A 258 9.77 -22.26 4.53
N ASP A 259 9.36 -22.96 5.56
CA ASP A 259 9.33 -24.43 5.58
C ASP A 259 8.28 -25.01 4.62
N LEU A 260 7.22 -24.23 4.31
CA LEU A 260 6.26 -24.59 3.27
C LEU A 260 6.81 -24.37 1.85
N GLY A 261 8.02 -23.78 1.70
CA GLY A 261 8.54 -23.36 0.42
C GLY A 261 7.71 -22.22 -0.21
N PHE A 262 7.03 -21.42 0.64
CA PHE A 262 6.16 -20.35 0.19
C PHE A 262 6.93 -19.09 -0.19
N LEU A 263 8.04 -18.79 0.49
CA LEU A 263 8.85 -17.61 0.24
C LEU A 263 9.55 -17.67 -1.13
N GLY A 264 9.80 -16.52 -1.73
CA GLY A 264 10.51 -16.39 -3.01
C GLY A 264 10.45 -14.95 -3.54
N PRO A 265 11.21 -14.64 -4.62
CA PRO A 265 11.33 -13.27 -5.15
C PRO A 265 10.01 -12.68 -5.67
N GLU A 266 9.03 -13.53 -5.98
CA GLU A 266 7.70 -13.12 -6.40
C GLU A 266 6.72 -12.91 -5.23
N VAL A 267 7.17 -13.02 -3.97
CA VAL A 267 6.34 -12.88 -2.76
C VAL A 267 6.60 -11.53 -2.11
N ILE A 268 5.53 -10.81 -1.86
CA ILE A 268 5.51 -9.60 -1.04
C ILE A 268 4.89 -9.96 0.30
N LEU A 269 5.65 -9.75 1.37
CA LEU A 269 5.20 -9.91 2.74
C LEU A 269 4.70 -8.55 3.24
N GLY A 270 3.40 -8.43 3.47
CA GLY A 270 2.81 -7.22 4.05
C GLY A 270 3.23 -7.08 5.51
N HIS A 271 3.76 -5.93 5.86
CA HIS A 271 4.15 -5.48 7.19
C HIS A 271 5.44 -6.08 7.75
N CYS A 272 5.48 -7.37 8.08
CA CYS A 272 6.62 -8.04 8.71
C CYS A 272 7.16 -7.29 9.94
N VAL A 273 6.30 -6.83 10.84
CA VAL A 273 6.67 -6.05 12.01
C VAL A 273 7.17 -6.95 13.14
N PHE A 274 6.37 -7.98 13.47
CA PHE A 274 6.63 -8.85 14.63
C PHE A 274 7.46 -10.05 14.23
N LEU A 275 8.77 -9.83 14.06
CA LEU A 275 9.76 -10.85 13.75
C LEU A 275 10.51 -11.33 15.01
N THR A 276 11.36 -12.32 14.85
CA THR A 276 12.34 -12.69 15.88
C THR A 276 13.22 -11.49 16.25
N GLY A 277 13.41 -11.27 17.53
CA GLY A 277 14.18 -10.14 18.05
C GLY A 277 13.41 -8.81 18.14
N HIS A 278 12.14 -8.77 17.72
CA HIS A 278 11.28 -7.62 18.03
C HIS A 278 10.97 -7.58 19.53
N SER A 279 11.04 -6.41 20.14
CA SER A 279 10.90 -6.24 21.60
C SER A 279 9.60 -6.82 22.18
N TRP A 280 8.52 -6.79 21.38
CA TRP A 280 7.20 -7.27 21.82
C TRP A 280 7.00 -8.78 21.62
N THR A 281 7.78 -9.44 20.77
CA THR A 281 7.65 -10.90 20.60
C THR A 281 8.33 -11.67 21.72
N ALA A 282 9.30 -11.05 22.38
CA ALA A 282 10.13 -11.67 23.43
C ALA A 282 10.76 -13.01 23.00
N LEU A 283 10.94 -13.24 21.69
CA LEU A 283 11.54 -14.45 21.14
C LEU A 283 12.97 -14.16 20.67
N PRO A 284 14.01 -14.52 21.48
CA PRO A 284 15.38 -14.13 21.20
C PRO A 284 16.10 -15.05 20.19
N ARG A 285 15.47 -16.15 19.77
CA ARG A 285 16.05 -17.15 18.86
C ARG A 285 15.47 -17.06 17.48
N GLY A 286 16.25 -17.43 16.47
CA GLY A 286 15.89 -17.41 15.06
C GLY A 286 16.45 -16.18 14.36
N ASP A 287 16.34 -16.12 13.04
CA ASP A 287 16.72 -14.98 12.20
C ASP A 287 15.75 -14.88 11.01
N ASP A 288 14.54 -14.41 11.31
CA ASP A 288 13.48 -14.24 10.30
C ASP A 288 13.94 -13.32 9.15
N LEU A 289 14.71 -12.27 9.47
CA LEU A 289 15.26 -11.37 8.45
C LEU A 289 16.18 -12.08 7.47
N LYS A 290 16.99 -13.03 7.97
CA LYS A 290 17.85 -13.84 7.11
C LYS A 290 17.03 -14.73 6.18
N LEU A 291 15.98 -15.38 6.70
CA LEU A 291 15.09 -16.21 5.88
C LEU A 291 14.40 -15.40 4.76
N ILE A 292 13.94 -14.19 5.08
CA ILE A 292 13.36 -13.28 4.09
C ILE A 292 14.41 -12.90 3.04
N ALA A 293 15.59 -12.46 3.47
CA ALA A 293 16.68 -12.03 2.57
C ALA A 293 17.13 -13.18 1.64
N ASP A 294 17.41 -14.36 2.20
CA ASP A 294 17.88 -15.53 1.45
C ASP A 294 16.83 -16.01 0.42
N SER A 295 15.55 -15.85 0.70
CA SER A 295 14.47 -16.24 -0.20
C SER A 295 14.26 -15.26 -1.36
N GLY A 296 14.75 -14.03 -1.23
CA GLY A 296 14.50 -12.93 -2.18
C GLY A 296 13.10 -12.30 -2.06
N ALA A 297 12.30 -12.70 -1.07
CA ALA A 297 11.00 -12.08 -0.81
C ALA A 297 11.16 -10.60 -0.43
N SER A 298 10.16 -9.81 -0.78
CA SER A 298 10.11 -8.38 -0.47
C SER A 298 9.21 -8.11 0.72
N VAL A 299 9.52 -7.06 1.48
CA VAL A 299 8.65 -6.55 2.56
C VAL A 299 7.94 -5.29 2.09
N SER A 300 6.63 -5.21 2.25
CA SER A 300 5.85 -3.98 2.10
C SER A 300 5.66 -3.33 3.46
N HIS A 301 6.45 -2.32 3.76
CA HIS A 301 6.40 -1.58 5.01
C HIS A 301 5.34 -0.47 4.94
N CYS A 302 4.45 -0.42 5.94
CA CYS A 302 3.37 0.56 6.07
C CYS A 302 3.56 1.36 7.37
N PRO A 303 4.51 2.30 7.41
CA PRO A 303 4.96 2.93 8.65
C PRO A 303 3.89 3.74 9.37
N LEU A 304 3.07 4.49 8.64
CA LEU A 304 2.03 5.33 9.25
C LEU A 304 0.94 4.46 9.92
N GLU A 305 0.57 3.35 9.29
CA GLU A 305 -0.44 2.44 9.82
C GLU A 305 -0.06 1.95 11.23
N TYR A 306 1.19 1.53 11.41
CA TYR A 306 1.68 1.07 12.70
C TYR A 306 1.97 2.21 13.67
N ALA A 307 2.45 3.36 13.19
CA ALA A 307 2.67 4.53 14.04
C ALA A 307 1.38 5.01 14.72
N LYS A 308 0.23 4.96 14.03
CA LYS A 308 -1.10 5.25 14.63
C LYS A 308 -1.42 4.34 15.82
N LEU A 309 -0.87 3.12 15.85
CA LEU A 309 -1.06 2.13 16.91
C LEU A 309 0.04 2.16 17.97
N GLY A 310 1.00 3.09 17.86
CA GLY A 310 2.16 3.16 18.76
C GLY A 310 3.16 2.03 18.55
N ILE A 311 3.21 1.46 17.34
CA ILE A 311 4.06 0.33 16.95
C ILE A 311 5.01 0.78 15.87
N ALA A 312 6.20 0.22 15.82
CA ALA A 312 7.17 0.45 14.75
C ALA A 312 7.81 -0.86 14.28
N LEU A 313 8.40 -0.83 13.10
CA LEU A 313 9.14 -1.95 12.50
C LEU A 313 10.38 -2.38 13.33
N GLU A 314 10.78 -1.57 14.28
CA GLU A 314 11.98 -1.64 15.11
C GLU A 314 13.31 -1.38 14.40
N SER A 315 13.42 -1.34 13.12
CA SER A 315 14.52 -0.74 12.37
C SER A 315 14.43 -1.04 10.88
N PHE A 316 14.02 -0.06 10.13
CA PHE A 316 14.05 -0.09 8.67
C PHE A 316 15.47 -0.40 8.14
N ASP A 317 16.48 0.23 8.73
CA ASP A 317 17.89 0.04 8.33
C ASP A 317 18.39 -1.39 8.59
N ARG A 318 17.88 -2.07 9.61
CA ARG A 318 18.22 -3.46 9.90
C ARG A 318 17.77 -4.41 8.78
N TYR A 319 16.58 -4.17 8.21
CA TYR A 319 16.08 -4.93 7.07
C TYR A 319 16.98 -4.73 5.86
N LEU A 320 17.32 -3.48 5.55
CA LEU A 320 18.23 -3.15 4.44
C LEU A 320 19.63 -3.73 4.63
N ALA A 321 20.18 -3.65 5.83
CA ALA A 321 21.50 -4.20 6.16
C ALA A 321 21.56 -5.72 6.02
N LYS A 322 20.44 -6.42 6.21
CA LYS A 322 20.32 -7.87 5.98
C LYS A 322 20.09 -8.22 4.50
N GLY A 323 19.95 -7.24 3.63
CA GLY A 323 19.72 -7.44 2.19
C GLY A 323 18.25 -7.68 1.82
N VAL A 324 17.31 -7.44 2.73
CA VAL A 324 15.87 -7.52 2.43
C VAL A 324 15.48 -6.37 1.50
N ASN A 325 14.76 -6.67 0.43
CA ASN A 325 14.12 -5.63 -0.37
C ASN A 325 12.91 -5.08 0.38
N VAL A 326 13.01 -3.82 0.82
CA VAL A 326 11.89 -3.11 1.44
C VAL A 326 11.24 -2.18 0.43
N SER A 327 9.93 -2.27 0.31
CA SER A 327 9.06 -1.34 -0.40
C SER A 327 8.12 -0.64 0.57
N LEU A 328 7.48 0.44 0.15
CA LEU A 328 6.48 1.14 0.97
C LEU A 328 5.07 0.84 0.47
N GLY A 329 4.15 0.72 1.42
CA GLY A 329 2.71 0.68 1.23
C GLY A 329 2.03 1.65 2.19
N THR A 330 0.85 2.13 1.83
CA THR A 330 0.07 3.00 2.71
C THR A 330 -0.91 2.23 3.60
N ASP A 331 -1.19 0.97 3.25
CA ASP A 331 -2.22 0.13 3.88
C ASP A 331 -3.59 0.81 3.79
N THR A 332 -3.89 1.68 4.75
CA THR A 332 -5.16 2.37 4.89
C THR A 332 -5.00 3.89 4.73
N TYR A 333 -6.06 4.65 4.94
CA TYR A 333 -6.09 6.09 4.77
C TYR A 333 -5.31 6.84 5.87
N PRO A 334 -4.59 7.94 5.55
CA PRO A 334 -4.42 8.61 4.27
C PRO A 334 -3.46 7.86 3.33
N LEU A 335 -3.76 7.86 2.04
CA LEU A 335 -2.96 7.17 1.03
C LEU A 335 -1.91 8.13 0.45
N ASP A 336 -0.95 8.56 1.27
CA ASP A 336 0.06 9.58 0.94
C ASP A 336 1.48 9.01 1.07
N MET A 337 2.09 8.67 -0.07
CA MET A 337 3.43 8.08 -0.14
C MET A 337 4.54 9.02 0.39
N VAL A 338 4.36 10.36 0.29
CA VAL A 338 5.32 11.31 0.85
C VAL A 338 5.31 11.24 2.38
N ASN A 339 4.11 11.13 2.96
CA ASN A 339 3.95 10.95 4.39
C ASN A 339 4.50 9.60 4.86
N GLU A 340 4.30 8.51 4.10
CA GLU A 340 4.90 7.21 4.42
C GLU A 340 6.43 7.28 4.47
N MET A 341 7.07 7.90 3.48
CA MET A 341 8.53 8.10 3.48
C MET A 341 9.01 8.88 4.70
N ARG A 342 8.29 9.95 5.08
CA ARG A 342 8.60 10.74 6.28
C ARG A 342 8.50 9.93 7.55
N ILE A 343 7.40 9.23 7.74
CA ILE A 343 7.16 8.43 8.95
C ILE A 343 8.14 7.25 9.03
N ALA A 344 8.43 6.58 7.91
CA ALA A 344 9.47 5.54 7.88
C ALA A 344 10.82 6.05 8.39
N SER A 345 11.24 7.22 7.90
CA SER A 345 12.51 7.85 8.34
C SER A 345 12.48 8.25 9.81
N LEU A 346 11.43 8.96 10.25
CA LEU A 346 11.36 9.49 11.61
C LEU A 346 11.19 8.38 12.65
N ALA A 347 10.33 7.38 12.38
CA ALA A 347 10.17 6.24 13.28
C ALA A 347 11.47 5.46 13.43
N ASN A 348 12.22 5.26 12.35
CA ASN A 348 13.52 4.58 12.41
C ASN A 348 14.52 5.36 13.29
N ARG A 349 14.62 6.69 13.10
CA ARG A 349 15.49 7.56 13.94
C ARG A 349 15.14 7.48 15.43
N LEU A 350 13.83 7.49 15.74
CA LEU A 350 13.37 7.40 17.13
C LEU A 350 13.71 6.05 17.76
N ILE A 351 13.57 4.97 17.02
CA ILE A 351 13.86 3.61 17.50
C ILE A 351 15.36 3.39 17.67
N GLU A 352 16.16 3.78 16.69
CA GLU A 352 17.62 3.59 16.74
C GLU A 352 18.31 4.62 17.67
N GLY A 353 17.64 5.72 18.02
CA GLY A 353 18.27 6.82 18.76
C GLY A 353 19.40 7.51 17.97
N ASP A 354 19.37 7.39 16.65
CA ASP A 354 20.38 7.91 15.74
C ASP A 354 19.75 8.74 14.62
N TYR A 355 20.11 10.03 14.56
CA TYR A 355 19.60 10.95 13.53
C TYR A 355 20.12 10.66 12.11
N LEU A 356 21.13 9.82 11.96
CA LEU A 356 21.67 9.39 10.65
C LEU A 356 20.91 8.20 10.07
N SER A 357 20.16 7.48 10.89
CA SER A 357 19.37 6.32 10.44
C SER A 357 18.13 6.76 9.63
N GLY A 358 17.54 5.83 8.89
CA GLY A 358 16.36 6.09 8.08
C GLY A 358 16.60 7.17 7.02
N SER A 359 17.63 6.99 6.20
CA SER A 359 18.04 8.02 5.24
C SER A 359 16.92 8.31 4.22
N TYR A 360 16.78 9.59 3.81
CA TYR A 360 15.79 9.98 2.80
C TYR A 360 16.02 9.31 1.44
N ARG A 361 17.28 8.97 1.11
CA ARG A 361 17.63 8.16 -0.05
C ARG A 361 16.96 6.79 0.02
N ASP A 362 17.06 6.11 1.16
CA ASP A 362 16.61 4.73 1.29
C ASP A 362 15.09 4.64 1.32
N VAL A 363 14.40 5.56 2.00
CA VAL A 363 12.93 5.59 1.97
C VAL A 363 12.38 6.01 0.60
N PHE A 364 13.08 6.90 -0.15
CA PHE A 364 12.72 7.23 -1.52
C PHE A 364 12.93 6.03 -2.46
N ASN A 365 14.04 5.30 -2.31
CA ASN A 365 14.28 4.07 -3.04
C ASN A 365 13.22 3.02 -2.72
N ALA A 366 12.78 2.88 -1.48
CA ALA A 366 11.71 1.95 -1.10
C ALA A 366 10.37 2.31 -1.78
N ALA A 367 10.06 3.60 -1.93
CA ALA A 367 8.86 4.09 -2.61
C ALA A 367 8.92 3.96 -4.15
N THR A 368 10.10 3.71 -4.73
CA THR A 368 10.35 3.68 -6.17
C THR A 368 10.97 2.35 -6.60
N LEU A 369 12.30 2.21 -6.56
CA LEU A 369 13.04 1.01 -7.00
C LEU A 369 12.71 -0.23 -6.18
N GLY A 370 12.52 -0.07 -4.86
CA GLY A 370 12.11 -1.15 -3.95
C GLY A 370 10.73 -1.69 -4.31
N GLY A 371 9.79 -0.78 -4.57
CA GLY A 371 8.45 -1.13 -5.05
C GLY A 371 8.49 -1.84 -6.40
N ALA A 372 9.27 -1.33 -7.35
CA ALA A 372 9.43 -1.94 -8.68
C ALA A 372 9.98 -3.37 -8.57
N ARG A 373 11.01 -3.57 -7.75
CA ARG A 373 11.57 -4.91 -7.50
C ARG A 373 10.55 -5.84 -6.84
N ALA A 374 9.77 -5.35 -5.88
CA ALA A 374 8.76 -6.15 -5.18
C ALA A 374 7.67 -6.72 -6.13
N ILE A 375 7.31 -5.98 -7.18
CA ILE A 375 6.34 -6.42 -8.19
C ILE A 375 6.99 -7.03 -9.44
N GLY A 376 8.31 -7.27 -9.41
CA GLY A 376 9.05 -7.89 -10.53
C GLY A 376 9.11 -7.02 -11.79
N ARG A 377 9.21 -5.68 -11.66
CA ARG A 377 9.24 -4.73 -12.79
C ARG A 377 10.51 -3.88 -12.75
N ASP A 378 11.30 -3.94 -13.81
CA ASP A 378 12.52 -3.14 -14.00
C ASP A 378 12.31 -1.91 -14.89
N ASP A 379 11.14 -1.77 -15.50
CA ASP A 379 10.71 -0.64 -16.30
C ASP A 379 9.86 0.41 -15.54
N LEU A 380 9.69 0.25 -14.21
CA LEU A 380 8.96 1.15 -13.32
C LEU A 380 9.85 1.72 -12.21
N GLY A 381 9.38 2.76 -11.52
CA GLY A 381 10.09 3.39 -10.40
C GLY A 381 11.39 4.07 -10.77
N ARG A 382 11.61 4.39 -12.05
CA ARG A 382 12.83 5.02 -12.58
C ARG A 382 12.55 5.88 -13.79
N LEU A 383 13.38 6.92 -14.00
CA LEU A 383 13.36 7.73 -15.21
C LEU A 383 14.64 7.47 -16.01
N CYS A 384 14.53 6.60 -17.02
CA CYS A 384 15.59 6.31 -17.98
C CYS A 384 14.99 5.87 -19.32
N PRO A 385 15.72 5.94 -20.42
CA PRO A 385 15.25 5.41 -21.71
C PRO A 385 14.83 3.93 -21.58
N GLY A 386 13.68 3.57 -22.16
CA GLY A 386 13.08 2.24 -22.06
C GLY A 386 12.17 2.00 -20.86
N ALA A 387 12.16 2.88 -19.87
CA ALA A 387 11.20 2.83 -18.77
C ALA A 387 9.82 3.35 -19.18
N LYS A 388 8.78 2.95 -18.43
CA LYS A 388 7.44 3.50 -18.57
C LYS A 388 7.42 4.98 -18.20
N ALA A 389 6.62 5.76 -18.92
CA ALA A 389 6.42 7.17 -18.61
C ALA A 389 5.43 7.33 -17.44
N ASP A 390 5.83 6.82 -16.29
CA ASP A 390 5.13 6.96 -15.00
C ASP A 390 5.96 7.94 -14.15
N MET A 391 5.49 9.19 -14.03
CA MET A 391 6.26 10.26 -13.38
C MET A 391 5.40 11.30 -12.70
N LEU A 392 6.00 12.02 -11.75
CA LEU A 392 5.42 13.09 -10.97
C LEU A 392 6.13 14.40 -11.26
N ILE A 393 5.36 15.49 -11.31
CA ILE A 393 5.89 16.85 -11.29
C ILE A 393 5.41 17.51 -10.01
N ILE A 394 6.36 17.86 -9.12
CA ILE A 394 6.11 18.29 -7.75
C ILE A 394 6.58 19.74 -7.60
N ASN A 395 5.71 20.60 -7.10
CA ASN A 395 6.03 21.98 -6.86
C ASN A 395 6.61 22.17 -5.45
N LEU A 396 7.93 22.31 -5.37
CA LEU A 396 8.63 22.60 -4.14
C LEU A 396 8.89 24.12 -3.95
N CYS A 397 8.47 24.97 -4.90
CA CYS A 397 8.64 26.42 -4.83
C CYS A 397 7.44 27.07 -4.12
N LYS A 398 7.27 26.75 -2.83
CA LYS A 398 6.19 27.24 -1.98
C LYS A 398 6.73 27.81 -0.67
N SER A 399 6.01 28.75 -0.07
CA SER A 399 6.39 29.37 1.22
C SER A 399 6.52 28.35 2.33
N GLU A 400 5.69 27.31 2.32
CA GLU A 400 5.65 26.24 3.33
C GLU A 400 6.89 25.35 3.28
N ILE A 401 7.56 25.28 2.13
CA ILE A 401 8.77 24.47 1.93
C ILE A 401 10.05 25.31 2.13
N GLY A 402 9.99 26.60 1.74
CA GLY A 402 11.12 27.51 1.87
C GLY A 402 12.23 27.28 0.83
N ALA A 403 13.48 27.42 1.25
CA ALA A 403 14.64 27.25 0.37
C ALA A 403 14.96 25.77 0.13
N VAL A 404 15.14 25.37 -1.12
CA VAL A 404 15.43 23.99 -1.54
C VAL A 404 16.90 23.88 -1.94
N PHE A 405 17.67 23.09 -1.20
CA PHE A 405 19.03 22.71 -1.55
C PHE A 405 19.07 21.32 -2.23
N ASP A 406 18.39 20.36 -1.62
CA ASP A 406 18.20 18.99 -2.14
C ASP A 406 16.70 18.73 -2.25
N PRO A 407 16.18 18.52 -3.47
CA PRO A 407 14.74 18.42 -3.67
C PRO A 407 14.11 17.17 -3.06
N ILE A 408 14.86 16.05 -2.93
CA ILE A 408 14.34 14.83 -2.28
C ILE A 408 14.23 15.05 -0.77
N LYS A 409 15.24 15.66 -0.16
CA LYS A 409 15.21 16.00 1.27
C LYS A 409 14.09 17.00 1.57
N ALA A 410 13.92 18.02 0.72
CA ALA A 410 12.87 19.01 0.89
C ALA A 410 11.47 18.37 0.75
N LEU A 411 11.27 17.48 -0.23
CA LEU A 411 10.01 16.75 -0.40
C LEU A 411 9.67 15.94 0.85
N ILE A 412 10.59 15.14 1.35
CA ILE A 412 10.32 14.24 2.47
C ILE A 412 10.21 15.00 3.79
N GLU A 413 11.03 16.02 4.01
CA GLU A 413 11.02 16.79 5.27
C GLU A 413 9.85 17.76 5.37
N TYR A 414 9.57 18.52 4.32
CA TYR A 414 8.62 19.65 4.34
C TYR A 414 7.42 19.47 3.41
N GLY A 415 7.54 18.67 2.34
CA GLY A 415 6.49 18.49 1.34
C GLY A 415 5.38 17.56 1.80
N SER A 416 4.42 17.35 0.93
CA SER A 416 3.28 16.44 1.10
C SER A 416 2.79 15.95 -0.26
N GLY A 417 1.93 14.96 -0.31
CA GLY A 417 1.26 14.55 -1.54
C GLY A 417 0.51 15.69 -2.24
N ARG A 418 0.07 16.71 -1.50
CA ARG A 418 -0.61 17.91 -2.04
C ARG A 418 0.29 18.84 -2.87
N ASP A 419 1.61 18.64 -2.82
CA ASP A 419 2.57 19.40 -3.60
C ASP A 419 2.80 18.80 -4.99
N ILE A 420 2.24 17.63 -5.25
CA ILE A 420 2.23 16.96 -6.55
C ILE A 420 1.21 17.64 -7.46
N GLU A 421 1.70 18.39 -8.43
CA GLU A 421 0.83 19.11 -9.37
C GLU A 421 0.43 18.26 -10.58
N THR A 422 1.32 17.37 -11.03
CA THR A 422 1.04 16.56 -12.23
C THR A 422 1.43 15.11 -11.98
N VAL A 423 0.51 14.22 -12.29
CA VAL A 423 0.74 12.78 -12.30
C VAL A 423 0.58 12.26 -13.73
N ILE A 424 1.61 11.61 -14.25
CA ILE A 424 1.63 10.99 -15.56
C ILE A 424 1.75 9.49 -15.37
N ILE A 425 0.84 8.71 -15.98
CA ILE A 425 0.82 7.25 -15.93
C ILE A 425 0.73 6.72 -17.36
N ASP A 426 1.66 5.85 -17.74
CA ASP A 426 1.77 5.31 -19.10
C ASP A 426 1.76 6.42 -20.18
N GLY A 427 2.40 7.57 -19.87
CA GLY A 427 2.47 8.74 -20.73
C GLY A 427 1.19 9.61 -20.76
N LYS A 428 0.15 9.27 -20.01
CA LYS A 428 -1.09 10.04 -19.92
C LYS A 428 -1.11 10.88 -18.64
N THR A 429 -1.43 12.17 -18.77
CA THR A 429 -1.62 13.05 -17.61
C THR A 429 -2.99 12.75 -16.97
N VAL A 430 -3.01 12.16 -15.80
CA VAL A 430 -4.23 11.83 -15.03
C VAL A 430 -4.56 12.88 -13.98
N VAL A 431 -3.54 13.53 -13.41
CA VAL A 431 -3.71 14.71 -12.54
C VAL A 431 -2.98 15.88 -13.17
N ASP A 432 -3.61 17.03 -13.20
CA ASP A 432 -3.07 18.27 -13.77
C ASP A 432 -3.38 19.44 -12.83
N ARG A 433 -2.34 20.17 -12.38
CA ARG A 433 -2.42 21.25 -11.38
C ARG A 433 -3.12 20.84 -10.08
N GLY A 434 -2.91 19.60 -9.64
CA GLY A 434 -3.51 19.04 -8.43
C GLY A 434 -4.97 18.59 -8.59
N GLU A 435 -5.56 18.70 -9.77
CA GLU A 435 -6.93 18.27 -10.05
C GLU A 435 -6.95 16.95 -10.84
N PHE A 436 -7.79 16.02 -10.44
CA PHE A 436 -7.98 14.77 -11.15
C PHE A 436 -8.82 14.99 -12.40
N LYS A 437 -8.28 14.61 -13.57
CA LYS A 437 -8.98 14.87 -14.86
C LYS A 437 -10.26 14.07 -15.00
N GLY A 438 -11.34 14.76 -15.38
CA GLY A 438 -12.63 14.12 -15.66
C GLY A 438 -13.41 13.70 -14.43
N LEU A 439 -13.01 14.13 -13.22
CA LEU A 439 -13.68 13.80 -11.96
C LEU A 439 -14.16 15.08 -11.24
N ASN A 440 -15.39 15.06 -10.78
CA ASN A 440 -15.89 16.06 -9.83
C ASN A 440 -15.58 15.58 -8.40
N GLU A 441 -14.45 16.06 -7.84
CA GLU A 441 -14.00 15.65 -6.51
C GLU A 441 -14.94 16.09 -5.39
N ALA A 442 -15.59 17.23 -5.51
CA ALA A 442 -16.55 17.72 -4.50
C ALA A 442 -17.80 16.82 -4.44
N GLU A 443 -18.28 16.38 -5.59
CA GLU A 443 -19.38 15.42 -5.66
C GLU A 443 -18.98 14.05 -5.11
N LEU A 444 -17.79 13.56 -5.46
CA LEU A 444 -17.25 12.31 -4.91
C LEU A 444 -17.17 12.36 -3.38
N LEU A 445 -16.63 13.46 -2.82
CA LEU A 445 -16.52 13.63 -1.37
C LEU A 445 -17.90 13.63 -0.68
N SER A 446 -18.91 14.26 -1.29
CA SER A 446 -20.29 14.25 -0.77
C SER A 446 -20.86 12.83 -0.72
N ARG A 447 -20.62 12.01 -1.76
CA ARG A 447 -21.05 10.59 -1.80
C ARG A 447 -20.31 9.74 -0.78
N VAL A 448 -19.02 9.94 -0.62
CA VAL A 448 -18.20 9.25 0.41
C VAL A 448 -18.70 9.56 1.81
N GLN A 449 -19.03 10.81 2.11
CA GLN A 449 -19.58 11.20 3.41
C GLN A 449 -20.92 10.49 3.68
N ALA A 450 -21.84 10.48 2.70
CA ALA A 450 -23.11 9.80 2.83
C ALA A 450 -23.00 8.28 2.98
N GLU A 451 -22.01 7.66 2.30
CA GLU A 451 -21.67 6.25 2.44
C GLU A 451 -21.14 5.95 3.85
N ALA A 452 -20.18 6.75 4.33
CA ALA A 452 -19.59 6.60 5.66
C ALA A 452 -20.64 6.72 6.77
N GLU A 453 -21.56 7.67 6.68
CA GLU A 453 -22.65 7.85 7.65
C GLU A 453 -23.54 6.60 7.76
N LYS A 454 -23.89 5.97 6.63
CA LYS A 454 -24.64 4.71 6.60
C LYS A 454 -23.88 3.56 7.27
N ILE A 455 -22.55 3.51 7.05
CA ILE A 455 -21.68 2.50 7.67
C ILE A 455 -21.65 2.71 9.19
N TRP A 456 -21.46 3.96 9.66
CA TRP A 456 -21.41 4.28 11.08
C TRP A 456 -22.73 4.01 11.81
N GLU A 457 -23.87 4.20 11.17
CA GLU A 457 -25.17 3.83 11.72
C GLU A 457 -25.34 2.32 11.94
N LYS A 458 -24.75 1.50 11.04
CA LYS A 458 -24.85 0.03 11.09
C LYS A 458 -23.87 -0.64 12.08
N VAL A 459 -22.90 0.09 12.63
CA VAL A 459 -21.80 -0.44 13.45
C VAL A 459 -22.29 -1.30 14.61
N SER A 460 -23.32 -0.87 15.35
CA SER A 460 -23.85 -1.61 16.50
C SER A 460 -24.43 -2.99 16.14
N GLY A 461 -24.79 -3.19 14.88
CA GLY A 461 -25.31 -4.47 14.38
C GLY A 461 -24.24 -5.56 14.30
N TRP A 462 -22.98 -5.19 14.14
CA TRP A 462 -21.87 -6.12 13.95
C TRP A 462 -20.72 -5.97 14.96
N ASP A 463 -20.63 -4.86 15.72
CA ASP A 463 -19.70 -4.76 16.83
C ASP A 463 -19.97 -5.83 17.89
N PHE A 464 -18.94 -6.52 18.37
CA PHE A 464 -19.08 -7.66 19.28
C PHE A 464 -19.71 -7.29 20.64
N LEU A 465 -19.62 -6.03 21.06
CA LEU A 465 -20.30 -5.49 22.25
C LEU A 465 -21.59 -4.74 21.92
N GLY A 466 -21.95 -4.59 20.63
CA GLY A 466 -23.13 -3.84 20.19
C GLY A 466 -23.01 -2.33 20.35
N ARG A 467 -21.80 -1.80 20.41
CA ARG A 467 -21.53 -0.38 20.61
C ARG A 467 -21.85 0.42 19.35
N ARG A 468 -22.32 1.62 19.51
CA ARG A 468 -22.50 2.58 18.41
C ARG A 468 -21.15 3.24 18.05
N ALA A 469 -21.05 3.82 16.87
CA ALA A 469 -19.84 4.45 16.37
C ALA A 469 -19.19 5.43 17.38
N HIS A 470 -19.98 6.31 17.97
CA HIS A 470 -19.48 7.29 18.96
C HIS A 470 -19.12 6.69 20.34
N GLU A 471 -19.48 5.45 20.61
CA GLU A 471 -19.05 4.72 21.81
C GLU A 471 -17.71 4.01 21.58
N ILE A 472 -17.41 3.66 20.33
CA ILE A 472 -16.12 3.11 19.91
C ILE A 472 -15.09 4.25 19.75
N SER A 473 -15.45 5.27 18.99
CA SER A 473 -14.61 6.46 18.75
C SER A 473 -15.36 7.71 19.19
N PRO A 474 -15.20 8.12 20.46
CA PRO A 474 -15.87 9.30 20.99
C PRO A 474 -15.35 10.58 20.33
N TRP A 475 -16.18 11.60 20.30
CA TRP A 475 -15.76 12.93 19.85
C TRP A 475 -14.58 13.43 20.69
N ALA A 476 -13.61 14.08 20.02
CA ALA A 476 -12.46 14.70 20.72
C ALA A 476 -12.92 15.75 21.77
N PHE A 477 -14.04 16.40 21.50
CA PHE A 477 -14.69 17.34 22.44
C PHE A 477 -16.19 17.03 22.53
N PRO A 478 -16.85 17.34 23.67
CA PRO A 478 -18.28 17.11 23.82
C PRO A 478 -19.11 17.80 22.73
N LEU A 479 -19.95 17.04 22.05
CA LEU A 479 -20.86 17.58 21.04
C LEU A 479 -22.01 18.34 21.70
N LYS A 480 -22.08 19.64 21.49
CA LYS A 480 -23.23 20.46 21.90
C LYS A 480 -24.24 20.51 20.74
N LYS A 481 -25.40 19.87 20.93
CA LYS A 481 -26.49 19.97 19.95
C LYS A 481 -27.23 21.31 20.15
N ALA A 482 -27.61 21.97 19.06
CA ALA A 482 -28.58 23.06 19.14
C ALA A 482 -29.90 22.53 19.75
N ARG A 483 -30.50 23.29 20.64
CA ARG A 483 -31.80 22.97 21.25
C ARG A 483 -32.90 23.13 20.22
#